data_8374b585bd6aa01119ba770ea8eb3dfb
#
_entry.id   8374b585bd6aa01119ba770ea8eb3dfb
#
_cell.length_a   1.000
_cell.length_b   1.000
_cell.length_c   1.000
_cell.angle_alpha   90.00
_cell.angle_beta   90.00
_cell.angle_gamma   90.00
#
_symmetry.space_group_name_H-M   'P 1'
#
loop_
_entity.id
_entity.type
_entity.pdbx_description
1 polymer ?
#
loop_
_entity_poly.entity_id
_entity_poly.type
_entity_poly.pdbx_seq_one_letter_code
_entity_poly.pdbx_strand_id
1 'polypeptide(L)'
;MKRIILLSLSLVLVYSQKMWGQVNFFDAHVSKYGELEQVLGDKWDKIDSLIVHGPINEADFTTMWKCSFEGKLTVLNLEHAQIENNKIPTRALFKVDRQVIDDPRAYQGVVYLPIRHLILPEGIQEIGDFAFSRMRLEQVNLPKSLRKLGPFSFSSCHWLSTDPLIIPDGITSIPPQCFINCQCFKKLVLPSTLKVIGESAFYNTRIEEVNLPEGLEKIEQGAFAGCNIKKVIIPASLNELPGFLFSMCPYLKEIYIPNHITKIPGSFASWCPLLEKVNIPKSIIEIGVDAFAGDVKLKPIDLPEGLKHIEQDALWYCAIDSIVFPASLEYLGGGSCANWKYIKKIYSLATIPPYCAEDMDNPGDGPFHGYTPNDVPLYVPIGSGEKYRQAFGWNYFTNIIETDKFPTGIVSPKMSNNEQCKVYGRDGKLFIEFPNTPACPVRYSVYSIGGTMIEQGYLTASHTLQMPSRDTYIIYVGNAVYKILM
;
A
#
# COMPACT_ATOMS: atom_id res chain seq x y z
N MET A 1 -1.73 21.81 20.88
CA MET A 1 -0.80 21.11 19.99
C MET A 1 -0.26 21.93 18.82
N LYS A 2 -0.95 22.99 18.32
CA LYS A 2 -0.47 23.83 17.19
C LYS A 2 0.77 24.71 17.49
N ARG A 3 1.13 24.95 18.75
CA ARG A 3 2.31 25.76 19.13
C ARG A 3 3.60 24.95 19.28
N ILE A 4 3.53 23.62 19.34
CA ILE A 4 4.70 22.77 19.60
C ILE A 4 5.47 22.45 18.32
N ILE A 5 4.80 22.38 17.16
CA ILE A 5 5.44 22.09 15.88
C ILE A 5 6.18 23.32 15.32
N LEU A 6 5.63 24.52 15.50
CA LEU A 6 6.31 25.78 15.10
C LEU A 6 7.52 26.10 15.99
N LEU A 7 7.47 25.71 17.28
CA LEU A 7 8.60 25.86 18.20
C LEU A 7 9.73 24.86 17.92
N SER A 8 9.44 23.68 17.36
CA SER A 8 10.48 22.68 17.02
C SER A 8 11.30 23.08 15.81
N LEU A 9 10.74 23.69 14.79
CA LEU A 9 11.47 24.17 13.60
C LEU A 9 12.31 25.42 13.90
N SER A 10 11.80 26.35 14.70
CA SER A 10 12.59 27.51 15.17
C SER A 10 13.66 27.11 16.19
N LEU A 11 13.42 26.11 17.04
CA LEU A 11 14.41 25.56 17.96
C LEU A 11 15.49 24.73 17.22
N VAL A 12 15.17 24.01 16.15
CA VAL A 12 16.17 23.33 15.31
C VAL A 12 17.11 24.34 14.66
N LEU A 13 16.61 25.49 14.20
CA LEU A 13 17.44 26.58 13.67
C LEU A 13 18.33 27.22 14.78
N VAL A 14 17.83 27.37 16.00
CA VAL A 14 18.60 27.96 17.13
C VAL A 14 19.58 26.97 17.77
N TYR A 15 19.26 25.67 17.81
CA TYR A 15 20.20 24.64 18.33
C TYR A 15 21.28 24.27 17.32
N SER A 16 21.03 24.40 16.00
CA SER A 16 22.06 24.16 14.99
C SER A 16 23.17 25.23 14.99
N GLN A 17 22.91 26.43 15.48
CA GLN A 17 23.93 27.46 15.61
C GLN A 17 25.04 27.17 16.63
N LYS A 18 24.87 26.18 17.50
CA LYS A 18 25.87 25.85 18.56
C LYS A 18 26.71 24.60 18.30
N MET A 19 26.39 23.77 17.29
CA MET A 19 27.09 22.49 17.07
C MET A 19 27.73 22.31 15.69
N TRP A 20 27.42 23.15 14.70
CA TRP A 20 28.01 23.08 13.34
C TRP A 20 28.49 24.46 12.94
N GLY A 21 29.64 24.53 12.27
CA GLY A 21 30.27 25.80 11.87
C GLY A 21 29.31 26.81 11.23
N GLN A 22 29.69 28.09 11.14
CA GLN A 22 28.86 29.19 10.65
C GLN A 22 28.02 28.80 9.43
N VAL A 23 26.68 28.60 9.64
CA VAL A 23 25.71 28.41 8.55
C VAL A 23 25.52 29.74 7.87
N ASN A 24 25.83 29.81 6.56
CA ASN A 24 25.61 31.03 5.77
C ASN A 24 24.13 31.12 5.41
N PHE A 25 23.42 31.91 6.18
CA PHE A 25 22.00 32.19 6.01
C PHE A 25 21.81 33.42 5.12
N PHE A 26 20.84 33.35 4.20
CA PHE A 26 20.43 34.48 3.37
C PHE A 26 18.91 34.64 3.38
N ASP A 27 18.45 35.86 3.64
CA ASP A 27 17.06 36.28 3.60
C ASP A 27 16.84 37.13 2.35
N ALA A 28 16.22 36.56 1.33
CA ALA A 28 16.04 37.14 0.00
C ALA A 28 14.66 37.78 -0.13
N HIS A 29 14.62 39.09 -0.40
CA HIS A 29 13.40 39.82 -0.71
C HIS A 29 13.34 40.10 -2.21
N VAL A 30 12.49 39.35 -2.92
CA VAL A 30 12.27 39.46 -4.37
C VAL A 30 11.10 40.41 -4.62
N SER A 31 11.28 41.38 -5.50
CA SER A 31 10.26 42.39 -5.82
C SER A 31 9.47 42.05 -7.09
N LYS A 32 10.04 41.28 -7.99
CA LYS A 32 9.43 40.79 -9.24
C LYS A 32 9.83 39.35 -9.53
N TYR A 33 8.99 38.66 -10.29
CA TYR A 33 9.29 37.32 -10.81
C TYR A 33 10.64 37.27 -11.57
N GLY A 34 11.46 36.27 -11.26
CA GLY A 34 12.73 36.01 -11.94
C GLY A 34 13.92 36.84 -11.46
N GLU A 35 13.78 37.59 -10.36
CA GLU A 35 14.85 38.47 -9.84
C GLU A 35 15.76 37.79 -8.81
N LEU A 36 15.50 36.55 -8.38
CA LEU A 36 16.24 35.92 -7.30
C LEU A 36 17.76 35.87 -7.57
N GLU A 37 18.19 35.55 -8.79
CA GLU A 37 19.62 35.49 -9.16
C GLU A 37 20.29 36.85 -8.94
N GLN A 38 19.61 37.94 -9.32
CA GLN A 38 20.11 39.30 -9.12
C GLN A 38 20.17 39.68 -7.63
N VAL A 39 19.16 39.28 -6.84
CA VAL A 39 19.10 39.50 -5.38
C VAL A 39 20.23 38.78 -4.66
N LEU A 40 20.56 37.56 -5.06
CA LEU A 40 21.64 36.77 -4.46
C LEU A 40 23.04 37.29 -4.86
N GLY A 41 23.19 37.81 -6.06
CA GLY A 41 24.47 38.32 -6.57
C GLY A 41 25.57 37.26 -6.51
N ASP A 42 26.73 37.63 -5.98
CA ASP A 42 27.94 36.78 -5.83
C ASP A 42 27.90 35.83 -4.62
N LYS A 43 26.77 35.76 -3.89
CA LYS A 43 26.61 34.93 -2.68
C LYS A 43 25.97 33.57 -2.97
N TRP A 44 25.40 33.38 -4.15
CA TRP A 44 24.57 32.23 -4.51
C TRP A 44 25.26 30.86 -4.25
N ASP A 45 26.59 30.76 -4.37
CA ASP A 45 27.36 29.52 -4.16
C ASP A 45 27.81 29.29 -2.71
N LYS A 46 27.61 30.28 -1.83
CA LYS A 46 28.07 30.26 -0.43
C LYS A 46 26.94 30.03 0.58
N ILE A 47 25.69 30.06 0.15
CA ILE A 47 24.50 30.00 0.99
C ILE A 47 24.20 28.55 1.36
N ASP A 48 24.07 28.25 2.66
CA ASP A 48 23.65 26.96 3.18
C ASP A 48 22.13 26.93 3.42
N SER A 49 21.54 28.07 3.80
CA SER A 49 20.12 28.25 4.10
C SER A 49 19.56 29.50 3.45
N LEU A 50 18.48 29.36 2.69
CA LEU A 50 17.82 30.43 1.96
C LEU A 50 16.35 30.55 2.38
N ILE A 51 15.95 31.75 2.81
CA ILE A 51 14.55 32.15 2.92
C ILE A 51 14.22 33.07 1.74
N VAL A 52 13.07 32.89 1.12
CA VAL A 52 12.62 33.71 0.00
C VAL A 52 11.29 34.36 0.32
N HIS A 53 11.24 35.70 0.16
CA HIS A 53 10.05 36.52 0.27
C HIS A 53 9.68 37.10 -1.09
N GLY A 54 8.38 37.29 -1.32
CA GLY A 54 7.85 37.93 -2.51
C GLY A 54 7.62 37.01 -3.70
N PRO A 55 7.39 37.58 -4.90
CA PRO A 55 6.96 36.82 -6.07
C PRO A 55 8.10 36.00 -6.69
N ILE A 56 7.85 34.71 -6.92
CA ILE A 56 8.81 33.80 -7.57
C ILE A 56 8.14 32.95 -8.67
N ASN A 57 8.91 32.61 -9.69
CA ASN A 57 8.48 31.80 -10.83
C ASN A 57 9.52 30.73 -11.18
N GLU A 58 9.39 30.09 -12.35
CA GLU A 58 10.27 29.02 -12.83
C GLU A 58 11.76 29.46 -12.92
N ALA A 59 12.03 30.70 -13.29
CA ALA A 59 13.40 31.21 -13.33
C ALA A 59 14.06 31.26 -11.96
N ASP A 60 13.30 31.65 -10.92
CA ASP A 60 13.77 31.65 -9.54
C ASP A 60 14.02 30.24 -9.01
N PHE A 61 13.20 29.27 -9.38
CA PHE A 61 13.45 27.84 -9.07
C PHE A 61 14.72 27.35 -9.76
N THR A 62 15.04 27.83 -10.96
CA THR A 62 16.30 27.53 -11.65
C THR A 62 17.50 28.07 -10.86
N THR A 63 17.40 29.26 -10.32
CA THR A 63 18.41 29.85 -9.44
C THR A 63 18.59 29.05 -8.15
N MET A 64 17.49 28.63 -7.50
CA MET A 64 17.55 27.78 -6.30
C MET A 64 18.20 26.43 -6.59
N TRP A 65 17.89 25.81 -7.73
CA TRP A 65 18.54 24.59 -8.18
C TRP A 65 20.06 24.79 -8.32
N LYS A 66 20.51 25.87 -8.95
CA LYS A 66 21.92 26.22 -9.11
C LYS A 66 22.60 26.42 -7.75
N CYS A 67 21.97 27.14 -6.83
CA CYS A 67 22.46 27.35 -5.45
C CYS A 67 22.69 26.02 -4.70
N SER A 68 21.88 24.99 -4.99
CA SER A 68 22.02 23.69 -4.35
C SER A 68 22.95 22.74 -5.11
N PHE A 69 22.85 22.69 -6.43
CA PHE A 69 23.61 21.75 -7.26
C PHE A 69 25.08 22.16 -7.42
N GLU A 70 25.33 23.43 -7.68
CA GLU A 70 26.68 24.00 -7.87
C GLU A 70 27.20 24.69 -6.60
N GLY A 71 26.32 25.06 -5.69
CA GLY A 71 26.62 25.73 -4.43
C GLY A 71 26.51 24.81 -3.21
N LYS A 72 25.99 25.36 -2.09
CA LYS A 72 25.93 24.68 -0.79
C LYS A 72 24.53 24.61 -0.19
N LEU A 73 23.49 25.07 -0.91
CA LEU A 73 22.14 25.20 -0.38
C LEU A 73 21.56 23.83 0.02
N THR A 74 21.22 23.70 1.31
CA THR A 74 20.62 22.49 1.89
C THR A 74 19.27 22.74 2.56
N VAL A 75 18.96 24.00 2.92
CA VAL A 75 17.69 24.41 3.53
C VAL A 75 17.04 25.49 2.68
N LEU A 76 15.82 25.22 2.21
CA LEU A 76 15.03 26.15 1.41
C LEU A 76 13.68 26.42 2.08
N ASN A 77 13.49 27.66 2.50
CA ASN A 77 12.25 28.13 3.09
C ASN A 77 11.52 29.08 2.13
N LEU A 78 10.38 28.66 1.62
CA LEU A 78 9.51 29.41 0.74
C LEU A 78 8.20 29.84 1.45
N GLU A 79 8.12 29.78 2.81
CA GLU A 79 6.90 30.07 3.58
C GLU A 79 6.30 31.44 3.22
N HIS A 80 7.13 32.40 2.89
CA HIS A 80 6.73 33.77 2.58
C HIS A 80 6.79 34.10 1.06
N ALA A 81 7.06 33.12 0.24
CA ALA A 81 7.10 33.30 -1.22
C ALA A 81 5.68 33.29 -1.83
N GLN A 82 5.49 34.10 -2.84
CA GLN A 82 4.29 34.13 -3.67
C GLN A 82 4.58 33.43 -4.99
N ILE A 83 4.23 32.15 -5.07
CA ILE A 83 4.55 31.36 -6.25
C ILE A 83 3.55 31.65 -7.37
N GLU A 84 4.09 31.93 -8.56
CA GLU A 84 3.29 32.24 -9.74
C GLU A 84 2.21 31.18 -9.98
N ASN A 85 0.97 31.62 -10.21
CA ASN A 85 -0.20 30.75 -10.42
C ASN A 85 -0.48 29.75 -9.27
N ASN A 86 0.06 29.97 -8.06
CA ASN A 86 -0.02 29.05 -6.93
C ASN A 86 0.44 27.61 -7.27
N LYS A 87 1.40 27.48 -8.16
CA LYS A 87 1.87 26.21 -8.69
C LYS A 87 3.40 26.10 -8.63
N ILE A 88 3.90 25.06 -8.00
CA ILE A 88 5.30 24.66 -8.13
C ILE A 88 5.51 24.17 -9.58
N PRO A 89 6.48 24.70 -10.32
CA PRO A 89 6.72 24.30 -11.71
C PRO A 89 7.04 22.82 -11.87
N THR A 90 6.76 22.27 -13.04
CA THR A 90 7.28 20.98 -13.46
C THR A 90 8.80 21.00 -13.42
N ARG A 91 9.43 19.99 -12.80
CA ARG A 91 10.89 19.91 -12.63
C ARG A 91 11.51 21.12 -11.92
N ALA A 92 10.79 21.73 -10.99
CA ALA A 92 11.22 22.94 -10.28
C ALA A 92 12.66 22.84 -9.76
N LEU A 93 12.96 21.74 -9.04
CA LEU A 93 14.30 21.45 -8.48
C LEU A 93 14.88 20.14 -9.04
N PHE A 94 14.43 19.71 -10.21
CA PHE A 94 14.90 18.51 -10.89
C PHE A 94 15.33 18.84 -12.31
N LYS A 95 16.63 18.90 -12.54
CA LYS A 95 17.19 19.05 -13.90
C LYS A 95 18.09 17.85 -14.17
N VAL A 96 17.73 17.09 -15.19
CA VAL A 96 18.58 16.00 -15.72
C VAL A 96 18.92 16.37 -17.14
N ASP A 97 20.21 16.34 -17.42
CA ASP A 97 20.67 16.47 -18.81
C ASP A 97 20.12 15.28 -19.61
N ARG A 98 19.55 15.53 -20.80
CA ARG A 98 18.89 14.51 -21.63
C ARG A 98 19.78 13.29 -21.90
N GLN A 99 21.10 13.46 -21.88
CA GLN A 99 22.07 12.38 -22.08
C GLN A 99 22.09 11.33 -20.94
N VAL A 100 21.58 11.66 -19.75
CA VAL A 100 21.57 10.75 -18.59
C VAL A 100 20.28 9.89 -18.55
N ILE A 101 19.22 10.30 -19.23
CA ILE A 101 17.94 9.56 -19.23
C ILE A 101 18.01 8.31 -20.11
N ASP A 102 18.77 8.36 -21.20
CA ASP A 102 18.81 7.33 -22.23
C ASP A 102 19.90 6.25 -22.00
N ASP A 103 20.77 6.37 -21.00
CA ASP A 103 21.78 5.36 -20.66
C ASP A 103 21.32 4.51 -19.45
N PRO A 104 20.94 3.23 -19.66
CA PRO A 104 20.61 2.31 -18.56
C PRO A 104 21.74 2.10 -17.55
N ARG A 105 22.98 2.47 -17.90
CA ARG A 105 24.18 2.38 -17.05
C ARG A 105 24.38 3.62 -16.18
N ALA A 106 23.66 4.71 -16.43
CA ALA A 106 23.72 5.95 -15.66
C ALA A 106 23.21 5.83 -14.21
N TYR A 107 22.69 4.65 -13.81
CA TYR A 107 22.31 4.36 -12.42
C TYR A 107 23.47 4.46 -11.42
N GLN A 108 24.71 4.40 -11.86
CA GLN A 108 25.89 4.51 -10.98
C GLN A 108 26.33 5.97 -10.71
N GLY A 109 25.75 6.97 -11.40
CA GLY A 109 26.07 8.37 -11.24
C GLY A 109 24.88 9.27 -10.86
N VAL A 110 23.85 8.73 -10.20
CA VAL A 110 22.66 9.50 -9.82
C VAL A 110 23.01 10.61 -8.84
N VAL A 111 22.96 11.86 -9.32
CA VAL A 111 23.17 13.03 -8.47
C VAL A 111 21.85 13.37 -7.75
N TYR A 112 21.91 13.43 -6.43
CA TYR A 112 20.80 13.88 -5.59
C TYR A 112 21.02 15.34 -5.21
N LEU A 113 20.00 16.17 -5.44
CA LEU A 113 20.05 17.56 -5.01
C LEU A 113 20.19 17.63 -3.48
N PRO A 114 21.18 18.37 -2.93
CA PRO A 114 21.50 18.35 -1.50
C PRO A 114 20.46 18.95 -0.56
N ILE A 115 19.36 19.55 -1.05
CA ILE A 115 18.31 20.14 -0.19
C ILE A 115 17.71 19.07 0.71
N ARG A 116 17.80 19.30 2.04
CA ARG A 116 17.30 18.41 3.09
C ARG A 116 15.97 18.87 3.68
N HIS A 117 15.80 20.19 3.82
CA HIS A 117 14.60 20.79 4.41
C HIS A 117 13.97 21.73 3.39
N LEU A 118 12.70 21.47 3.09
CA LEU A 118 11.90 22.28 2.19
C LEU A 118 10.62 22.70 2.90
N ILE A 119 10.43 24.02 3.02
CA ILE A 119 9.21 24.61 3.57
C ILE A 119 8.46 25.28 2.43
N LEU A 120 7.26 24.77 2.14
CA LEU A 120 6.39 25.30 1.09
C LEU A 120 5.38 26.29 1.67
N PRO A 121 5.01 27.35 0.94
CA PRO A 121 4.05 28.32 1.42
C PRO A 121 2.63 27.76 1.45
N GLU A 122 1.83 28.20 2.42
CA GLU A 122 0.37 28.03 2.31
C GLU A 122 -0.15 28.83 1.10
N GLY A 123 -1.17 28.31 0.43
CA GLY A 123 -1.73 28.94 -0.77
C GLY A 123 -1.38 28.23 -2.07
N ILE A 124 -0.29 27.46 -2.15
CA ILE A 124 -0.04 26.65 -3.33
C ILE A 124 -1.12 25.57 -3.49
N GLN A 125 -1.53 25.36 -4.74
CA GLN A 125 -2.59 24.42 -5.09
C GLN A 125 -2.07 23.22 -5.89
N GLU A 126 -0.93 23.35 -6.55
CA GLU A 126 -0.36 22.31 -7.41
C GLU A 126 1.16 22.20 -7.21
N ILE A 127 1.64 20.95 -7.16
CA ILE A 127 3.05 20.60 -7.30
C ILE A 127 3.20 19.90 -8.64
N GLY A 128 4.06 20.44 -9.52
CA GLY A 128 4.25 19.93 -10.87
C GLY A 128 4.99 18.59 -10.93
N ASP A 129 5.01 18.00 -12.12
CA ASP A 129 5.67 16.72 -12.39
C ASP A 129 7.16 16.80 -12.08
N PHE A 130 7.72 15.78 -11.44
CA PHE A 130 9.14 15.71 -11.07
C PHE A 130 9.66 16.90 -10.24
N ALA A 131 8.79 17.73 -9.66
CA ALA A 131 9.19 19.01 -9.06
C ALA A 131 10.33 18.87 -8.03
N PHE A 132 10.28 17.83 -7.20
CA PHE A 132 11.22 17.55 -6.13
C PHE A 132 11.84 16.15 -6.22
N SER A 133 11.87 15.57 -7.42
CA SER A 133 12.44 14.24 -7.64
C SER A 133 13.94 14.22 -7.33
N ARG A 134 14.43 13.12 -6.77
CA ARG A 134 15.84 12.87 -6.45
C ARG A 134 16.49 13.95 -5.57
N MET A 135 15.77 14.39 -4.56
CA MET A 135 16.32 15.27 -3.53
C MET A 135 16.75 14.46 -2.30
N ARG A 136 17.75 14.96 -1.58
CA ARG A 136 18.10 14.45 -0.23
C ARG A 136 17.12 14.90 0.83
N LEU A 137 15.88 15.09 0.45
CA LEU A 137 14.83 15.65 1.27
C LEU A 137 14.59 14.78 2.52
N GLU A 138 14.78 15.37 3.69
CA GLU A 138 14.51 14.76 4.99
C GLU A 138 13.14 15.19 5.51
N GLN A 139 12.78 16.45 5.30
CA GLN A 139 11.52 17.00 5.75
C GLN A 139 10.87 17.90 4.70
N VAL A 140 9.56 17.76 4.57
CA VAL A 140 8.70 18.63 3.77
C VAL A 140 7.34 18.77 4.45
N ASN A 141 6.76 19.97 4.40
CA ASN A 141 5.35 20.18 4.68
C ASN A 141 4.55 20.11 3.39
N LEU A 142 3.41 19.44 3.41
CA LEU A 142 2.42 19.51 2.33
C LEU A 142 1.32 20.48 2.77
N PRO A 143 1.19 21.68 2.14
CA PRO A 143 0.24 22.71 2.58
C PRO A 143 -1.21 22.23 2.46
N LYS A 144 -2.09 22.71 3.36
CA LYS A 144 -3.51 22.34 3.34
C LYS A 144 -4.26 22.86 2.09
N SER A 145 -3.73 23.90 1.47
CA SER A 145 -4.25 24.45 0.21
C SER A 145 -4.03 23.54 -0.99
N LEU A 146 -3.14 22.54 -0.88
CA LEU A 146 -2.76 21.66 -1.99
C LEU A 146 -3.96 20.85 -2.49
N ARG A 147 -4.11 20.81 -3.81
CA ARG A 147 -5.20 20.10 -4.53
C ARG A 147 -4.68 19.08 -5.53
N LYS A 148 -3.44 19.24 -6.00
CA LYS A 148 -2.88 18.38 -7.04
C LYS A 148 -1.39 18.15 -6.82
N LEU A 149 -1.00 16.88 -6.97
CA LEU A 149 0.38 16.41 -7.07
C LEU A 149 0.63 15.96 -8.50
N GLY A 150 1.81 16.26 -9.05
CA GLY A 150 2.25 15.75 -10.34
C GLY A 150 2.91 14.38 -10.23
N PRO A 151 2.89 13.57 -11.30
CA PRO A 151 3.66 12.34 -11.38
C PRO A 151 5.13 12.54 -11.00
N PHE A 152 5.71 11.57 -10.28
CA PHE A 152 7.11 11.59 -9.83
C PHE A 152 7.51 12.79 -8.96
N SER A 153 6.57 13.60 -8.45
CA SER A 153 6.90 14.87 -7.80
C SER A 153 7.85 14.75 -6.61
N PHE A 154 7.84 13.63 -5.89
CA PHE A 154 8.77 13.30 -4.79
C PHE A 154 9.54 11.99 -5.04
N SER A 155 9.61 11.51 -6.27
CA SER A 155 10.23 10.22 -6.58
C SER A 155 11.70 10.17 -6.13
N SER A 156 12.11 9.04 -5.56
CA SER A 156 13.48 8.80 -5.10
C SER A 156 14.00 9.80 -4.06
N CYS A 157 13.11 10.38 -3.26
CA CYS A 157 13.49 11.11 -2.04
C CYS A 157 13.79 10.10 -0.92
N HIS A 158 14.88 9.35 -1.04
CA HIS A 158 15.20 8.22 -0.17
C HIS A 158 15.30 8.56 1.31
N TRP A 159 15.61 9.81 1.64
CA TRP A 159 15.80 10.29 3.03
C TRP A 159 14.54 10.93 3.62
N LEU A 160 13.43 11.01 2.86
CA LEU A 160 12.20 11.64 3.34
C LEU A 160 11.69 10.91 4.59
N SER A 161 11.91 11.55 5.75
CA SER A 161 11.62 11.02 7.07
C SER A 161 10.48 11.74 7.79
N THR A 162 9.72 12.57 7.07
CA THR A 162 8.48 13.17 7.59
C THR A 162 7.52 12.06 8.03
N ASP A 163 7.35 11.85 9.33
CA ASP A 163 6.58 10.73 9.88
C ASP A 163 5.60 11.19 10.96
N PRO A 164 4.29 11.09 10.77
CA PRO A 164 3.62 10.56 9.58
C PRO A 164 3.70 11.49 8.35
N LEU A 165 3.79 10.91 7.15
CA LEU A 165 3.51 11.66 5.92
C LEU A 165 2.00 11.85 5.80
N ILE A 166 1.54 13.08 5.91
CA ILE A 166 0.11 13.43 5.87
C ILE A 166 -0.21 14.00 4.51
N ILE A 167 -1.07 13.33 3.75
CA ILE A 167 -1.61 13.84 2.50
C ILE A 167 -2.79 14.76 2.81
N PRO A 168 -2.80 16.03 2.34
CA PRO A 168 -3.86 16.98 2.65
C PRO A 168 -5.24 16.58 2.13
N ASP A 169 -6.30 16.97 2.85
CA ASP A 169 -7.71 16.66 2.52
C ASP A 169 -8.16 17.17 1.14
N GLY A 170 -7.44 18.13 0.56
CA GLY A 170 -7.73 18.64 -0.78
C GLY A 170 -7.30 17.71 -1.92
N ILE A 171 -6.48 16.70 -1.62
CA ILE A 171 -5.99 15.75 -2.62
C ILE A 171 -7.01 14.63 -2.82
N THR A 172 -7.45 14.47 -4.07
CA THR A 172 -8.37 13.39 -4.47
C THR A 172 -7.67 12.27 -5.26
N SER A 173 -6.45 12.51 -5.74
CA SER A 173 -5.66 11.53 -6.48
C SER A 173 -4.17 11.66 -6.14
N ILE A 174 -3.52 10.53 -5.87
CA ILE A 174 -2.06 10.43 -5.82
C ILE A 174 -1.61 9.90 -7.18
N PRO A 175 -0.81 10.68 -7.93
CA PRO A 175 -0.43 10.31 -9.30
C PRO A 175 0.60 9.18 -9.33
N PRO A 176 0.84 8.59 -10.53
CA PRO A 176 1.84 7.54 -10.69
C PRO A 176 3.22 7.94 -10.16
N GLN A 177 3.85 7.00 -9.45
CA GLN A 177 5.22 7.07 -8.96
C GLN A 177 5.55 8.32 -8.10
N CYS A 178 4.52 8.95 -7.52
CA CYS A 178 4.66 10.20 -6.76
C CYS A 178 5.70 10.09 -5.64
N PHE A 179 5.65 9.01 -4.85
CA PHE A 179 6.54 8.73 -3.72
C PHE A 179 7.36 7.45 -3.90
N ILE A 180 7.53 6.99 -5.13
CA ILE A 180 8.34 5.81 -5.42
C ILE A 180 9.74 5.94 -4.80
N ASN A 181 10.24 4.88 -4.14
CA ASN A 181 11.56 4.83 -3.49
C ASN A 181 11.77 5.87 -2.35
N CYS A 182 10.72 6.36 -1.70
CA CYS A 182 10.85 7.16 -0.48
C CYS A 182 10.97 6.23 0.74
N GLN A 183 12.19 6.02 1.26
CA GLN A 183 12.48 4.89 2.15
C GLN A 183 12.59 5.23 3.63
N CYS A 184 12.17 6.40 4.11
CA CYS A 184 12.39 6.76 5.51
C CYS A 184 11.13 7.01 6.34
N PHE A 185 9.97 7.33 5.74
CA PHE A 185 8.73 7.45 6.51
C PHE A 185 8.04 6.08 6.68
N LYS A 186 7.39 5.89 7.83
CA LYS A 186 6.77 4.62 8.22
C LYS A 186 5.25 4.68 8.26
N LYS A 187 4.69 5.86 8.51
CA LYS A 187 3.25 6.07 8.61
C LYS A 187 2.78 6.97 7.49
N LEU A 188 1.73 6.52 6.82
CA LEU A 188 1.05 7.27 5.76
C LEU A 188 -0.38 7.57 6.22
N VAL A 189 -0.75 8.85 6.20
CA VAL A 189 -2.12 9.30 6.48
C VAL A 189 -2.73 9.78 5.18
N LEU A 190 -3.74 9.05 4.71
CA LEU A 190 -4.50 9.35 3.50
C LEU A 190 -5.79 10.09 3.85
N PRO A 191 -6.19 11.11 3.08
CA PRO A 191 -7.44 11.81 3.32
C PRO A 191 -8.66 10.96 2.93
N SER A 192 -9.78 11.17 3.61
CA SER A 192 -11.05 10.49 3.28
C SER A 192 -11.61 10.87 1.90
N THR A 193 -11.13 11.98 1.34
CA THR A 193 -11.48 12.48 0.00
C THR A 193 -10.75 11.76 -1.13
N LEU A 194 -9.76 10.92 -0.82
CA LEU A 194 -8.93 10.25 -1.83
C LEU A 194 -9.75 9.24 -2.62
N LYS A 195 -9.66 9.33 -3.95
CA LYS A 195 -10.36 8.47 -4.91
C LYS A 195 -9.43 7.53 -5.66
N VAL A 196 -8.23 7.97 -5.97
CA VAL A 196 -7.30 7.23 -6.83
C VAL A 196 -5.90 7.20 -6.22
N ILE A 197 -5.27 6.02 -6.24
CA ILE A 197 -3.84 5.83 -5.99
C ILE A 197 -3.23 5.29 -7.28
N GLY A 198 -2.33 6.06 -7.89
CA GLY A 198 -1.72 5.76 -9.17
C GLY A 198 -0.69 4.63 -9.13
N GLU A 199 -0.27 4.21 -10.32
CA GLU A 199 0.71 3.14 -10.53
C GLU A 199 2.00 3.40 -9.75
N SER A 200 2.44 2.38 -9.00
CA SER A 200 3.69 2.42 -8.23
C SER A 200 3.84 3.66 -7.32
N ALA A 201 2.73 4.29 -6.91
CA ALA A 201 2.76 5.58 -6.21
C ALA A 201 3.59 5.54 -4.91
N PHE A 202 3.61 4.40 -4.22
CA PHE A 202 4.38 4.15 -3.00
C PHE A 202 5.32 2.94 -3.14
N TYR A 203 5.66 2.53 -4.37
CA TYR A 203 6.55 1.40 -4.60
C TYR A 203 7.87 1.58 -3.84
N ASN A 204 8.32 0.48 -3.16
CA ASN A 204 9.58 0.43 -2.43
C ASN A 204 9.73 1.55 -1.38
N THR A 205 8.65 1.77 -0.60
CA THR A 205 8.67 2.64 0.59
C THR A 205 8.73 1.79 1.86
N ARG A 206 9.03 2.43 3.01
CA ARG A 206 9.03 1.72 4.31
C ARG A 206 7.73 1.88 5.10
N ILE A 207 6.62 2.14 4.42
CA ILE A 207 5.31 2.24 5.07
C ILE A 207 5.01 0.95 5.82
N GLU A 208 4.83 1.04 7.13
CA GLU A 208 4.46 -0.07 8.01
C GLU A 208 2.95 -0.12 8.27
N GLU A 209 2.29 1.04 8.26
CA GLU A 209 0.87 1.22 8.55
C GLU A 209 0.22 2.14 7.51
N VAL A 210 -0.86 1.70 6.91
CA VAL A 210 -1.71 2.49 6.02
C VAL A 210 -3.16 2.10 6.20
N ASN A 211 -4.02 3.09 6.34
CA ASN A 211 -5.47 2.91 6.31
C ASN A 211 -5.99 3.42 4.97
N LEU A 212 -6.45 2.49 4.13
CA LEU A 212 -7.04 2.83 2.85
C LEU A 212 -8.46 3.38 3.08
N PRO A 213 -8.79 4.58 2.57
CA PRO A 213 -10.09 5.20 2.83
C PRO A 213 -11.23 4.48 2.11
N GLU A 214 -12.39 4.40 2.76
CA GLU A 214 -13.59 3.74 2.22
C GLU A 214 -14.23 4.45 1.01
N GLY A 215 -13.78 5.62 0.66
CA GLY A 215 -14.18 6.32 -0.56
C GLY A 215 -13.28 6.06 -1.76
N LEU A 216 -12.27 5.19 -1.60
CA LEU A 216 -11.28 4.91 -2.64
C LEU A 216 -11.93 4.12 -3.78
N GLU A 217 -11.81 4.64 -5.00
CA GLU A 217 -12.45 4.08 -6.20
C GLU A 217 -11.50 3.22 -7.02
N LYS A 218 -10.20 3.54 -6.98
CA LYS A 218 -9.18 2.85 -7.77
C LYS A 218 -7.82 2.85 -7.10
N ILE A 219 -7.15 1.71 -7.16
CA ILE A 219 -5.70 1.58 -6.94
C ILE A 219 -5.10 1.01 -8.22
N GLU A 220 -3.99 1.54 -8.67
CA GLU A 220 -3.31 1.05 -9.85
C GLU A 220 -2.17 0.10 -9.52
N GLN A 221 -1.62 -0.53 -10.57
CA GLN A 221 -0.64 -1.61 -10.48
C GLN A 221 0.56 -1.25 -9.60
N GLY A 222 0.96 -2.17 -8.73
CA GLY A 222 2.17 -2.05 -7.91
C GLY A 222 2.18 -0.91 -6.90
N ALA A 223 1.03 -0.28 -6.62
CA ALA A 223 0.96 0.95 -5.82
C ALA A 223 1.66 0.84 -4.46
N PHE A 224 1.65 -0.32 -3.82
CA PHE A 224 2.29 -0.59 -2.53
C PHE A 224 3.30 -1.75 -2.59
N ALA A 225 3.76 -2.15 -3.78
CA ALA A 225 4.75 -3.23 -3.88
C ALA A 225 6.08 -2.83 -3.22
N GLY A 226 6.72 -3.79 -2.54
CA GLY A 226 7.97 -3.57 -1.82
C GLY A 226 7.84 -2.73 -0.54
N CYS A 227 6.63 -2.51 -0.01
CA CYS A 227 6.40 -1.79 1.24
C CYS A 227 6.58 -2.68 2.48
N ASN A 228 6.80 -2.07 3.64
CA ASN A 228 6.93 -2.77 4.93
C ASN A 228 5.58 -3.01 5.64
N ILE A 229 4.47 -2.94 4.92
CA ILE A 229 3.12 -3.10 5.46
C ILE A 229 3.00 -4.46 6.16
N LYS A 230 2.43 -4.47 7.37
CA LYS A 230 2.27 -5.70 8.17
C LYS A 230 0.91 -6.35 7.99
N LYS A 231 -0.10 -5.53 7.76
CA LYS A 231 -1.50 -5.94 7.59
C LYS A 231 -2.22 -4.95 6.71
N VAL A 232 -3.10 -5.44 5.87
CA VAL A 232 -3.94 -4.58 5.03
C VAL A 232 -5.39 -5.06 5.03
N ILE A 233 -6.29 -4.10 5.06
CA ILE A 233 -7.72 -4.28 4.86
C ILE A 233 -8.08 -3.49 3.62
N ILE A 234 -8.50 -4.19 2.59
CA ILE A 234 -8.91 -3.57 1.33
C ILE A 234 -10.33 -3.01 1.51
N PRO A 235 -10.55 -1.72 1.19
CA PRO A 235 -11.87 -1.09 1.37
C PRO A 235 -12.92 -1.69 0.44
N ALA A 236 -14.16 -1.74 0.92
CA ALA A 236 -15.28 -2.31 0.18
C ALA A 236 -15.72 -1.46 -1.02
N SER A 237 -15.21 -0.24 -1.15
CA SER A 237 -15.46 0.63 -2.30
C SER A 237 -14.72 0.21 -3.57
N LEU A 238 -13.65 -0.59 -3.45
CA LEU A 238 -12.90 -1.10 -4.61
C LEU A 238 -13.65 -2.26 -5.25
N ASN A 239 -13.93 -2.17 -6.55
CA ASN A 239 -14.61 -3.22 -7.32
C ASN A 239 -13.66 -4.23 -7.95
N GLU A 240 -12.38 -3.88 -8.09
CA GLU A 240 -11.33 -4.72 -8.64
C GLU A 240 -10.00 -4.47 -7.94
N LEU A 241 -9.10 -5.44 -8.02
CA LEU A 241 -7.75 -5.35 -7.47
C LEU A 241 -6.74 -5.29 -8.60
N PRO A 242 -5.71 -4.44 -8.53
CA PRO A 242 -4.65 -4.41 -9.54
C PRO A 242 -3.60 -5.49 -9.28
N GLY A 243 -2.90 -5.89 -10.34
CA GLY A 243 -1.73 -6.77 -10.22
C GLY A 243 -0.59 -6.12 -9.43
N PHE A 244 0.27 -6.95 -8.86
CA PHE A 244 1.45 -6.54 -8.07
C PHE A 244 1.17 -5.66 -6.86
N LEU A 245 -0.09 -5.52 -6.42
CA LEU A 245 -0.48 -4.51 -5.43
C LEU A 245 0.37 -4.53 -4.17
N PHE A 246 0.64 -5.72 -3.62
CA PHE A 246 1.45 -5.94 -2.42
C PHE A 246 2.63 -6.89 -2.66
N SER A 247 3.04 -7.08 -3.90
CA SER A 247 4.17 -7.94 -4.24
C SER A 247 5.44 -7.49 -3.50
N MET A 248 6.30 -8.45 -3.12
CA MET A 248 7.58 -8.19 -2.43
C MET A 248 7.46 -7.39 -1.12
N CYS A 249 6.35 -7.50 -0.37
CA CYS A 249 6.18 -6.88 0.94
C CYS A 249 6.76 -7.78 2.04
N PRO A 250 7.98 -7.50 2.56
CA PRO A 250 8.73 -8.46 3.38
C PRO A 250 8.14 -8.70 4.77
N TYR A 251 7.28 -7.81 5.24
CA TYR A 251 6.66 -7.88 6.58
C TYR A 251 5.16 -8.15 6.56
N LEU A 252 4.56 -8.31 5.38
CA LEU A 252 3.12 -8.52 5.23
C LEU A 252 2.73 -9.89 5.80
N LYS A 253 1.76 -9.90 6.73
CA LYS A 253 1.27 -11.11 7.42
C LYS A 253 -0.16 -11.44 7.10
N GLU A 254 -1.01 -10.43 6.92
CA GLU A 254 -2.44 -10.61 6.76
C GLU A 254 -3.00 -9.68 5.68
N ILE A 255 -3.84 -10.23 4.80
CA ILE A 255 -4.62 -9.48 3.81
C ILE A 255 -6.09 -9.81 3.97
N TYR A 256 -6.95 -8.78 3.96
CA TYR A 256 -8.40 -8.93 3.99
C TYR A 256 -9.02 -8.35 2.73
N ILE A 257 -9.62 -9.24 1.92
CA ILE A 257 -10.22 -8.94 0.62
C ILE A 257 -11.74 -8.83 0.80
N PRO A 258 -12.41 -7.79 0.24
CA PRO A 258 -13.87 -7.63 0.30
C PRO A 258 -14.64 -8.79 -0.37
N ASN A 259 -15.81 -9.12 0.17
CA ASN A 259 -16.59 -10.30 -0.23
C ASN A 259 -17.20 -10.23 -1.65
N HIS A 260 -17.14 -9.11 -2.35
CA HIS A 260 -17.68 -8.97 -3.71
C HIS A 260 -16.61 -9.06 -4.80
N ILE A 261 -15.34 -9.09 -4.42
CA ILE A 261 -14.23 -9.26 -5.38
C ILE A 261 -14.31 -10.66 -5.98
N THR A 262 -14.21 -10.75 -7.31
CA THR A 262 -14.35 -12.02 -8.05
C THR A 262 -13.05 -12.59 -8.58
N LYS A 263 -11.97 -11.79 -8.59
CA LYS A 263 -10.67 -12.20 -9.12
C LYS A 263 -9.54 -11.69 -8.23
N ILE A 264 -8.59 -12.57 -7.91
CA ILE A 264 -7.29 -12.19 -7.37
C ILE A 264 -6.33 -12.04 -8.55
N PRO A 265 -5.79 -10.84 -8.81
CA PRO A 265 -4.98 -10.59 -10.00
C PRO A 265 -3.58 -11.21 -9.91
N GLY A 266 -2.86 -11.17 -11.04
CA GLY A 266 -1.49 -11.69 -11.11
C GLY A 266 -0.52 -10.96 -10.18
N SER A 267 0.37 -11.73 -9.57
CA SER A 267 1.41 -11.28 -8.63
C SER A 267 0.87 -10.42 -7.48
N PHE A 268 -0.39 -10.59 -7.12
CA PHE A 268 -1.12 -9.73 -6.15
C PHE A 268 -0.35 -9.49 -4.86
N ALA A 269 0.19 -10.55 -4.26
CA ALA A 269 0.99 -10.52 -3.04
C ALA A 269 2.16 -11.50 -3.11
N SER A 270 2.73 -11.72 -4.29
CA SER A 270 3.86 -12.62 -4.49
C SER A 270 5.11 -12.18 -3.73
N TRP A 271 5.92 -13.15 -3.30
CA TRP A 271 7.18 -12.91 -2.59
C TRP A 271 7.01 -12.12 -1.28
N CYS A 272 5.96 -12.45 -0.52
CA CYS A 272 5.72 -11.94 0.83
C CYS A 272 6.10 -13.02 1.86
N PRO A 273 7.36 -13.14 2.27
CA PRO A 273 7.88 -14.30 3.02
C PRO A 273 7.27 -14.47 4.41
N LEU A 274 6.57 -13.47 4.94
CA LEU A 274 5.87 -13.53 6.22
C LEU A 274 4.34 -13.59 6.07
N LEU A 275 3.80 -13.69 4.85
CA LEU A 275 2.37 -13.79 4.64
C LEU A 275 1.86 -15.13 5.20
N GLU A 276 0.98 -15.05 6.20
CA GLU A 276 0.42 -16.21 6.89
C GLU A 276 -1.06 -16.39 6.60
N LYS A 277 -1.78 -15.30 6.32
CA LYS A 277 -3.23 -15.32 6.21
C LYS A 277 -3.77 -14.42 5.12
N VAL A 278 -4.57 -15.02 4.25
CA VAL A 278 -5.40 -14.32 3.26
C VAL A 278 -6.81 -14.89 3.36
N ASN A 279 -7.83 -14.04 3.52
CA ASN A 279 -9.19 -14.53 3.32
C ASN A 279 -9.47 -14.57 1.81
N ILE A 280 -9.84 -15.71 1.30
CA ILE A 280 -10.30 -15.86 -0.08
C ILE A 280 -11.85 -15.73 -0.04
N PRO A 281 -12.43 -14.64 -0.58
CA PRO A 281 -13.87 -14.47 -0.60
C PRO A 281 -14.60 -15.57 -1.36
N LYS A 282 -15.83 -15.87 -0.98
CA LYS A 282 -16.66 -16.88 -1.67
C LYS A 282 -17.01 -16.51 -3.11
N SER A 283 -16.88 -15.24 -3.46
CA SER A 283 -17.10 -14.68 -4.79
C SER A 283 -15.95 -14.92 -5.77
N ILE A 284 -14.77 -15.37 -5.27
CA ILE A 284 -13.60 -15.57 -6.12
C ILE A 284 -13.83 -16.74 -7.08
N ILE A 285 -13.65 -16.45 -8.37
CA ILE A 285 -13.73 -17.42 -9.47
C ILE A 285 -12.37 -17.69 -10.10
N GLU A 286 -11.37 -16.84 -9.86
CA GLU A 286 -10.03 -16.97 -10.44
C GLU A 286 -8.95 -16.46 -9.49
N ILE A 287 -7.84 -17.22 -9.39
CA ILE A 287 -6.59 -16.82 -8.75
C ILE A 287 -5.56 -16.69 -9.86
N GLY A 288 -5.06 -15.48 -10.12
CA GLY A 288 -4.21 -15.11 -11.24
C GLY A 288 -2.78 -15.65 -11.15
N VAL A 289 -2.04 -15.47 -12.24
CA VAL A 289 -0.64 -15.90 -12.39
C VAL A 289 0.22 -15.32 -11.25
N ASP A 290 1.05 -16.17 -10.62
CA ASP A 290 1.95 -15.78 -9.50
C ASP A 290 1.25 -15.11 -8.31
N ALA A 291 -0.04 -15.21 -8.15
CA ALA A 291 -0.80 -14.38 -7.19
C ALA A 291 -0.22 -14.40 -5.78
N PHE A 292 0.27 -15.56 -5.32
CA PHE A 292 0.90 -15.79 -4.01
C PHE A 292 2.22 -16.56 -4.13
N ALA A 293 2.87 -16.52 -5.28
CA ALA A 293 4.12 -17.24 -5.52
C ALA A 293 5.21 -16.84 -4.51
N GLY A 294 5.89 -17.81 -3.93
CA GLY A 294 6.98 -17.57 -2.99
C GLY A 294 6.57 -17.19 -1.56
N ASP A 295 5.30 -17.36 -1.20
CA ASP A 295 4.78 -17.04 0.13
C ASP A 295 4.98 -18.23 1.09
N VAL A 296 6.24 -18.40 1.50
CA VAL A 296 6.75 -19.57 2.23
C VAL A 296 6.16 -19.79 3.63
N LYS A 297 5.28 -18.91 4.10
CA LYS A 297 4.54 -19.06 5.37
C LYS A 297 3.03 -19.07 5.20
N LEU A 298 2.55 -18.98 3.96
CA LEU A 298 1.12 -18.98 3.71
C LEU A 298 0.50 -20.29 4.18
N LYS A 299 -0.41 -20.17 5.15
CA LYS A 299 -1.18 -21.30 5.69
C LYS A 299 -2.18 -21.80 4.65
N PRO A 300 -2.70 -23.03 4.81
CA PRO A 300 -3.76 -23.52 3.96
C PRO A 300 -4.86 -22.51 3.76
N ILE A 301 -5.20 -22.26 2.52
CA ILE A 301 -6.24 -21.32 2.11
C ILE A 301 -7.52 -22.10 1.82
N ASP A 302 -8.65 -21.51 2.23
CA ASP A 302 -9.97 -22.06 1.94
C ASP A 302 -10.39 -21.64 0.53
N LEU A 303 -10.32 -22.54 -0.42
CA LEU A 303 -10.76 -22.31 -1.78
C LEU A 303 -12.28 -22.36 -1.87
N PRO A 304 -12.96 -21.32 -2.42
CA PRO A 304 -14.42 -21.27 -2.47
C PRO A 304 -15.02 -22.20 -3.52
N GLU A 305 -16.24 -22.69 -3.29
CA GLU A 305 -16.99 -23.56 -4.21
C GLU A 305 -17.33 -22.90 -5.56
N GLY A 306 -17.04 -21.64 -5.78
CA GLY A 306 -17.21 -20.97 -7.08
C GLY A 306 -15.91 -20.85 -7.87
N LEU A 307 -14.78 -21.25 -7.28
CA LEU A 307 -13.48 -21.11 -7.92
C LEU A 307 -13.37 -22.04 -9.13
N LYS A 308 -12.99 -21.47 -10.26
CA LYS A 308 -12.85 -22.19 -11.54
C LYS A 308 -11.41 -22.31 -12.00
N HIS A 309 -10.59 -21.28 -11.76
CA HIS A 309 -9.25 -21.19 -12.32
C HIS A 309 -8.23 -20.84 -11.24
N ILE A 310 -7.16 -21.61 -11.22
CA ILE A 310 -5.90 -21.29 -10.54
C ILE A 310 -4.84 -21.23 -11.64
N GLU A 311 -4.33 -20.03 -11.90
CA GLU A 311 -3.44 -19.76 -13.01
C GLU A 311 -2.00 -20.20 -12.73
N GLN A 312 -1.12 -20.08 -13.74
CA GLN A 312 0.29 -20.49 -13.65
C GLN A 312 0.96 -19.93 -12.38
N ASP A 313 1.72 -20.76 -11.69
CA ASP A 313 2.53 -20.43 -10.51
C ASP A 313 1.77 -19.74 -9.36
N ALA A 314 0.44 -19.72 -9.39
CA ALA A 314 -0.39 -18.95 -8.48
C ALA A 314 -0.11 -19.22 -7.00
N LEU A 315 0.22 -20.43 -6.62
CA LEU A 315 0.57 -20.89 -5.28
C LEU A 315 1.96 -21.56 -5.23
N TRP A 316 2.80 -21.26 -6.21
CA TRP A 316 4.15 -21.81 -6.31
C TRP A 316 4.96 -21.54 -5.04
N TYR A 317 5.65 -22.57 -4.53
CA TYR A 317 6.54 -22.48 -3.36
C TYR A 317 5.87 -21.99 -2.06
N CYS A 318 4.56 -22.23 -1.89
CA CYS A 318 3.83 -21.95 -0.65
C CYS A 318 4.00 -23.07 0.40
N ALA A 319 3.85 -22.73 1.71
CA ALA A 319 3.96 -23.71 2.79
C ALA A 319 2.64 -24.45 3.07
N ILE A 320 1.89 -24.77 2.04
CA ILE A 320 0.61 -25.46 2.15
C ILE A 320 0.84 -26.90 2.62
N ASP A 321 0.20 -27.31 3.72
CA ASP A 321 0.28 -28.68 4.24
C ASP A 321 -0.96 -29.53 3.92
N SER A 322 -2.05 -28.91 3.52
CA SER A 322 -3.26 -29.55 3.03
C SER A 322 -4.09 -28.60 2.17
N ILE A 323 -4.79 -29.13 1.17
CA ILE A 323 -5.66 -28.34 0.31
C ILE A 323 -6.89 -29.13 -0.10
N VAL A 324 -8.00 -28.42 -0.31
CA VAL A 324 -9.23 -28.94 -0.88
C VAL A 324 -9.55 -28.16 -2.14
N PHE A 325 -9.43 -28.79 -3.30
CA PHE A 325 -9.88 -28.24 -4.56
C PHE A 325 -11.40 -28.44 -4.69
N PRO A 326 -12.18 -27.35 -4.90
CA PRO A 326 -13.62 -27.42 -4.99
C PRO A 326 -14.10 -28.18 -6.24
N ALA A 327 -15.32 -28.69 -6.21
CA ALA A 327 -15.91 -29.40 -7.34
C ALA A 327 -16.08 -28.51 -8.59
N SER A 328 -16.14 -27.19 -8.40
CA SER A 328 -16.24 -26.19 -9.46
C SER A 328 -14.93 -25.91 -10.20
N LEU A 329 -13.79 -26.40 -9.70
CA LEU A 329 -12.50 -26.13 -10.31
C LEU A 329 -12.41 -26.77 -11.69
N GLU A 330 -12.08 -25.98 -12.69
CA GLU A 330 -12.01 -26.38 -14.11
C GLU A 330 -10.56 -26.43 -14.63
N TYR A 331 -9.66 -25.57 -14.04
CA TYR A 331 -8.33 -25.35 -14.57
C TYR A 331 -7.27 -25.16 -13.49
N LEU A 332 -6.11 -25.82 -13.70
CA LEU A 332 -4.87 -25.60 -12.98
C LEU A 332 -3.74 -25.26 -13.98
N GLY A 333 -3.17 -24.07 -13.83
CA GLY A 333 -2.01 -23.63 -14.61
C GLY A 333 -0.75 -24.43 -14.26
N GLY A 334 0.21 -24.48 -15.19
CA GLY A 334 1.51 -25.11 -14.96
C GLY A 334 2.20 -24.51 -13.73
N GLY A 335 2.88 -25.32 -12.94
CA GLY A 335 3.57 -24.87 -11.74
C GLY A 335 2.69 -24.36 -10.61
N SER A 336 1.37 -24.19 -10.83
CA SER A 336 0.48 -23.49 -9.88
C SER A 336 0.49 -24.06 -8.46
N CYS A 337 0.84 -25.33 -8.30
CA CYS A 337 0.93 -26.07 -7.04
C CYS A 337 2.30 -26.74 -6.86
N ALA A 338 3.31 -26.22 -7.53
CA ALA A 338 4.66 -26.80 -7.50
C ALA A 338 5.43 -26.37 -6.24
N ASN A 339 6.43 -27.19 -5.89
CA ASN A 339 7.33 -26.95 -4.77
C ASN A 339 6.64 -26.93 -3.37
N TRP A 340 5.53 -27.64 -3.19
CA TRP A 340 4.82 -27.79 -1.92
C TRP A 340 5.46 -28.88 -1.03
N LYS A 341 6.67 -28.66 -0.57
CA LYS A 341 7.44 -29.68 0.20
C LYS A 341 6.80 -30.10 1.53
N TYR A 342 5.83 -29.37 2.05
CA TYR A 342 5.15 -29.66 3.32
C TYR A 342 3.77 -30.27 3.15
N ILE A 343 3.30 -30.49 1.92
CA ILE A 343 1.99 -31.04 1.65
C ILE A 343 1.88 -32.48 2.20
N LYS A 344 0.79 -32.75 2.91
CA LYS A 344 0.53 -34.05 3.53
C LYS A 344 -0.68 -34.73 2.94
N LYS A 345 -1.60 -33.98 2.37
CA LYS A 345 -2.85 -34.49 1.78
C LYS A 345 -3.46 -33.49 0.83
N ILE A 346 -4.03 -34.01 -0.23
CA ILE A 346 -4.75 -33.23 -1.25
C ILE A 346 -6.14 -33.83 -1.41
N TYR A 347 -7.16 -33.01 -1.47
CA TYR A 347 -8.51 -33.40 -1.81
C TYR A 347 -8.93 -32.71 -3.09
N SER A 348 -9.54 -33.46 -4.02
CA SER A 348 -10.21 -32.89 -5.18
C SER A 348 -11.65 -33.40 -5.22
N LEU A 349 -12.59 -32.46 -5.15
CA LEU A 349 -14.01 -32.78 -5.06
C LEU A 349 -14.67 -33.02 -6.42
N ALA A 350 -13.96 -32.75 -7.50
CA ALA A 350 -14.45 -32.92 -8.85
C ALA A 350 -14.48 -34.41 -9.27
N THR A 351 -15.60 -34.88 -9.86
CA THR A 351 -15.73 -36.23 -10.40
C THR A 351 -15.05 -36.39 -11.77
N ILE A 352 -14.73 -35.28 -12.42
CA ILE A 352 -13.90 -35.19 -13.62
C ILE A 352 -12.70 -34.33 -13.21
N PRO A 353 -11.46 -34.84 -13.40
CA PRO A 353 -10.26 -34.09 -13.05
C PRO A 353 -10.25 -32.72 -13.73
N PRO A 354 -9.97 -31.62 -13.00
CA PRO A 354 -9.67 -30.32 -13.61
C PRO A 354 -8.58 -30.45 -14.68
N TYR A 355 -8.69 -29.70 -15.75
CA TYR A 355 -7.64 -29.63 -16.75
C TYR A 355 -6.36 -29.04 -16.17
N CYS A 356 -5.23 -29.67 -16.43
CA CYS A 356 -3.90 -29.22 -16.04
C CYS A 356 -3.13 -28.74 -17.27
N ALA A 357 -2.59 -27.52 -17.22
CA ALA A 357 -1.67 -27.02 -18.24
C ALA A 357 -0.23 -27.47 -17.96
N GLU A 358 0.58 -27.53 -19.03
CA GLU A 358 2.04 -27.68 -18.89
C GLU A 358 2.64 -26.40 -18.25
N ASP A 359 3.72 -26.61 -17.51
CA ASP A 359 4.53 -25.51 -17.00
C ASP A 359 5.38 -24.92 -18.13
N MET A 360 5.27 -23.62 -18.38
CA MET A 360 6.01 -22.95 -19.45
C MET A 360 7.52 -22.89 -19.19
N ASP A 361 7.93 -22.88 -17.93
CA ASP A 361 9.33 -22.82 -17.51
C ASP A 361 9.96 -24.22 -17.42
N ASN A 362 9.12 -25.28 -17.27
CA ASN A 362 9.52 -26.68 -17.19
C ASN A 362 8.65 -27.53 -18.13
N PRO A 363 8.91 -27.51 -19.45
CA PRO A 363 8.10 -28.23 -20.43
C PRO A 363 7.99 -29.72 -20.13
N GLY A 364 6.76 -30.25 -20.16
CA GLY A 364 6.43 -31.61 -19.78
C GLY A 364 6.00 -31.80 -18.33
N ASP A 365 6.27 -30.82 -17.44
CA ASP A 365 5.74 -30.81 -16.09
C ASP A 365 4.36 -30.16 -16.06
N GLY A 366 3.52 -30.57 -15.09
CA GLY A 366 2.19 -30.03 -14.86
C GLY A 366 2.14 -29.10 -13.65
N PRO A 367 0.96 -28.91 -13.05
CA PRO A 367 0.78 -28.08 -11.86
C PRO A 367 1.59 -28.53 -10.64
N PHE A 368 1.87 -29.83 -10.53
CA PHE A 368 2.52 -30.47 -9.40
C PHE A 368 3.90 -30.98 -9.82
N HIS A 369 4.96 -30.40 -9.36
CA HIS A 369 6.33 -30.86 -9.62
C HIS A 369 7.34 -30.33 -8.60
N GLY A 370 8.64 -30.50 -8.85
CA GLY A 370 9.71 -30.01 -8.00
C GLY A 370 9.74 -30.69 -6.64
N TYR A 371 9.68 -29.94 -5.54
CA TYR A 371 9.69 -30.51 -4.19
C TYR A 371 8.34 -31.04 -3.72
N THR A 372 7.28 -31.00 -4.52
CA THR A 372 5.98 -31.60 -4.17
C THR A 372 6.11 -33.12 -4.17
N PRO A 373 5.89 -33.85 -3.04
CA PRO A 373 6.01 -35.29 -3.03
C PRO A 373 4.88 -35.96 -3.85
N ASN A 374 5.20 -36.94 -4.66
CA ASN A 374 4.22 -37.61 -5.50
C ASN A 374 3.50 -38.79 -4.82
N ASP A 375 3.94 -39.21 -3.65
CA ASP A 375 3.33 -40.26 -2.81
C ASP A 375 2.29 -39.70 -1.80
N VAL A 376 2.08 -38.38 -1.78
CA VAL A 376 1.06 -37.73 -0.98
C VAL A 376 -0.32 -38.28 -1.34
N PRO A 377 -1.17 -38.64 -0.33
CA PRO A 377 -2.53 -39.10 -0.60
C PRO A 377 -3.36 -38.02 -1.30
N LEU A 378 -3.81 -38.35 -2.50
CA LEU A 378 -4.80 -37.59 -3.26
C LEU A 378 -6.17 -38.27 -3.11
N TYR A 379 -7.06 -37.60 -2.37
CA TYR A 379 -8.41 -38.08 -2.17
C TYR A 379 -9.35 -37.54 -3.24
N VAL A 380 -10.07 -38.46 -3.92
CA VAL A 380 -10.99 -38.15 -5.03
C VAL A 380 -12.35 -38.84 -4.82
N PRO A 381 -13.43 -38.39 -5.47
CA PRO A 381 -14.74 -39.02 -5.36
C PRO A 381 -14.73 -40.50 -5.81
N ILE A 382 -15.59 -41.33 -5.16
CA ILE A 382 -15.76 -42.74 -5.55
C ILE A 382 -16.11 -42.83 -7.02
N GLY A 383 -15.43 -43.75 -7.75
CA GLY A 383 -15.58 -43.98 -9.19
C GLY A 383 -14.85 -43.00 -10.10
N SER A 384 -14.03 -42.07 -9.52
CA SER A 384 -13.25 -41.13 -10.31
C SER A 384 -11.74 -41.44 -10.37
N GLY A 385 -11.26 -42.34 -9.54
CA GLY A 385 -9.81 -42.63 -9.40
C GLY A 385 -9.09 -42.94 -10.70
N GLU A 386 -9.70 -43.75 -11.58
CA GLU A 386 -9.08 -44.11 -12.87
C GLU A 386 -8.95 -42.87 -13.78
N LYS A 387 -9.92 -41.97 -13.77
CA LYS A 387 -9.86 -40.71 -14.52
C LYS A 387 -8.69 -39.85 -14.06
N TYR A 388 -8.45 -39.75 -12.73
CA TYR A 388 -7.33 -39.02 -12.17
C TYR A 388 -5.98 -39.65 -12.49
N ARG A 389 -5.87 -41.01 -12.53
CA ARG A 389 -4.64 -41.71 -12.95
C ARG A 389 -4.26 -41.48 -14.42
N GLN A 390 -5.27 -41.22 -15.26
CA GLN A 390 -5.06 -40.99 -16.70
C GLN A 390 -4.92 -39.51 -17.05
N ALA A 391 -5.36 -38.59 -16.19
CA ALA A 391 -5.33 -37.18 -16.47
C ALA A 391 -3.93 -36.57 -16.27
N PHE A 392 -3.46 -35.83 -17.28
CA PHE A 392 -2.19 -35.08 -17.19
C PHE A 392 -2.17 -34.20 -15.96
N GLY A 393 -1.03 -34.09 -15.32
CA GLY A 393 -0.82 -33.37 -14.06
C GLY A 393 -1.28 -34.14 -12.83
N TRP A 394 -2.48 -34.75 -12.84
CA TRP A 394 -2.99 -35.56 -11.73
C TRP A 394 -2.33 -36.95 -11.67
N ASN A 395 -1.90 -37.50 -12.78
CA ASN A 395 -1.12 -38.74 -12.88
C ASN A 395 0.28 -38.64 -12.25
N TYR A 396 0.69 -37.47 -11.81
CA TYR A 396 1.85 -37.23 -10.98
C TYR A 396 1.76 -38.00 -9.63
N PHE A 397 0.55 -38.11 -9.05
CA PHE A 397 0.37 -38.77 -7.78
C PHE A 397 0.23 -40.29 -7.91
N THR A 398 1.05 -40.99 -7.11
CA THR A 398 1.05 -42.49 -7.08
C THR A 398 0.04 -43.04 -6.08
N ASN A 399 -0.43 -42.22 -5.11
CA ASN A 399 -1.33 -42.62 -4.03
C ASN A 399 -2.71 -41.95 -4.16
N ILE A 400 -3.51 -42.40 -5.13
CA ILE A 400 -4.87 -41.90 -5.37
C ILE A 400 -5.88 -42.77 -4.65
N ILE A 401 -6.66 -42.18 -3.75
CA ILE A 401 -7.61 -42.81 -2.84
C ILE A 401 -9.03 -42.32 -3.14
N GLU A 402 -9.92 -43.23 -3.49
CA GLU A 402 -11.34 -42.91 -3.63
C GLU A 402 -12.03 -42.85 -2.28
N THR A 403 -12.84 -41.80 -2.07
CA THR A 403 -13.55 -41.58 -0.80
C THR A 403 -14.87 -40.85 -1.01
N ASP A 404 -15.82 -41.08 -0.10
CA ASP A 404 -17.01 -40.26 0.09
C ASP A 404 -16.89 -39.34 1.33
N LYS A 405 -15.76 -39.42 2.06
CA LYS A 405 -15.47 -38.67 3.27
C LYS A 405 -14.51 -37.55 2.98
N PHE A 406 -15.04 -36.49 2.43
CA PHE A 406 -14.30 -35.24 2.30
C PHE A 406 -14.35 -34.44 3.60
N PRO A 407 -13.38 -33.59 3.89
CA PRO A 407 -13.52 -32.64 4.97
C PRO A 407 -14.80 -31.85 4.71
N THR A 408 -15.86 -32.12 5.53
CA THR A 408 -17.09 -31.35 5.47
C THR A 408 -16.72 -29.92 5.81
N GLY A 409 -16.74 -29.10 4.79
CA GLY A 409 -16.50 -27.68 4.85
C GLY A 409 -15.50 -27.28 5.94
N ILE A 410 -14.37 -26.77 5.54
CA ILE A 410 -13.91 -25.57 6.22
C ILE A 410 -15.06 -24.61 5.94
N VAL A 411 -16.10 -24.70 6.72
CA VAL A 411 -17.10 -23.67 6.84
C VAL A 411 -16.25 -22.50 7.28
N SER A 412 -15.97 -21.58 6.38
CA SER A 412 -15.70 -20.19 6.79
C SER A 412 -16.73 -19.99 7.88
N PRO A 413 -16.33 -19.70 9.14
CA PRO A 413 -17.30 -19.67 10.21
C PRO A 413 -18.47 -18.91 9.63
N LYS A 414 -19.62 -19.58 9.52
CA LYS A 414 -20.82 -18.89 9.08
C LYS A 414 -20.79 -17.64 9.91
N MET A 415 -20.64 -16.50 9.28
CA MET A 415 -21.17 -15.29 9.88
C MET A 415 -22.64 -15.67 10.07
N SER A 416 -22.92 -16.27 11.22
CA SER A 416 -24.29 -16.36 11.66
C SER A 416 -24.70 -14.92 11.67
N ASN A 417 -25.77 -14.58 10.99
CA ASN A 417 -26.43 -13.28 11.08
C ASN A 417 -26.80 -12.92 12.53
N ASN A 418 -26.22 -13.58 13.52
CA ASN A 418 -26.50 -13.55 14.95
C ASN A 418 -25.29 -13.38 15.87
N GLU A 419 -24.06 -13.13 15.38
CA GLU A 419 -23.03 -12.58 16.24
C GLU A 419 -23.22 -11.06 16.36
N GLN A 420 -24.34 -10.69 17.02
CA GLN A 420 -24.59 -9.33 17.43
C GLN A 420 -23.51 -8.93 18.44
N CYS A 421 -22.62 -8.04 18.03
CA CYS A 421 -21.79 -7.34 19.01
C CYS A 421 -22.71 -6.57 19.97
N LYS A 422 -22.32 -6.45 21.22
CA LYS A 422 -22.96 -5.56 22.17
C LYS A 422 -22.30 -4.19 22.06
N VAL A 423 -23.11 -3.16 21.83
CA VAL A 423 -22.65 -1.78 21.79
C VAL A 423 -23.35 -1.01 22.91
N TYR A 424 -22.59 -0.42 23.82
CA TYR A 424 -23.14 0.34 24.95
C TYR A 424 -22.20 1.43 25.42
N GLY A 425 -22.74 2.47 26.04
CA GLY A 425 -22.01 3.57 26.66
C GLY A 425 -21.92 3.41 28.18
N ARG A 426 -20.77 3.66 28.77
CA ARG A 426 -20.57 3.70 30.22
C ARG A 426 -19.37 4.60 30.57
N ASP A 427 -19.53 5.45 31.57
CA ASP A 427 -18.46 6.30 32.13
C ASP A 427 -17.72 7.14 31.06
N GLY A 428 -18.46 7.68 30.07
CA GLY A 428 -17.90 8.47 28.97
C GLY A 428 -17.13 7.67 27.92
N LYS A 429 -17.26 6.33 27.95
CA LYS A 429 -16.65 5.42 26.98
C LYS A 429 -17.70 4.63 26.23
N LEU A 430 -17.48 4.42 24.93
CA LEU A 430 -18.24 3.52 24.09
C LEU A 430 -17.53 2.17 24.05
N PHE A 431 -18.29 1.11 24.34
CA PHE A 431 -17.82 -0.27 24.28
C PHE A 431 -18.48 -0.98 23.10
N ILE A 432 -17.66 -1.66 22.29
CA ILE A 432 -18.10 -2.57 21.23
C ILE A 432 -17.52 -3.94 21.58
N GLU A 433 -18.37 -4.82 22.10
CA GLU A 433 -17.97 -6.15 22.57
C GLU A 433 -18.46 -7.23 21.63
N PHE A 434 -17.56 -8.08 21.20
CA PHE A 434 -17.89 -9.30 20.46
C PHE A 434 -17.91 -10.50 21.42
N PRO A 435 -18.93 -11.38 21.35
CA PRO A 435 -18.97 -12.60 22.18
C PRO A 435 -17.80 -13.54 21.86
N ASN A 436 -17.32 -13.52 20.61
CA ASN A 436 -16.13 -14.21 20.15
C ASN A 436 -15.31 -13.27 19.27
N THR A 437 -14.01 -13.52 19.12
CA THR A 437 -13.18 -12.77 18.18
C THR A 437 -13.76 -12.87 16.77
N PRO A 438 -14.06 -11.75 16.09
CA PRO A 438 -14.60 -11.78 14.73
C PRO A 438 -13.69 -12.55 13.79
N ALA A 439 -14.26 -13.41 12.94
CA ALA A 439 -13.51 -14.20 11.97
C ALA A 439 -12.82 -13.34 10.92
N CYS A 440 -13.38 -12.17 10.64
CA CYS A 440 -12.81 -11.13 9.76
C CYS A 440 -12.99 -9.77 10.43
N PRO A 441 -12.17 -8.77 10.08
CA PRO A 441 -12.33 -7.42 10.60
C PRO A 441 -13.71 -6.86 10.29
N VAL A 442 -14.38 -6.35 11.33
CA VAL A 442 -15.72 -5.75 11.23
C VAL A 442 -15.55 -4.24 11.15
N ARG A 443 -16.05 -3.63 10.12
CA ARG A 443 -16.04 -2.16 9.99
C ARG A 443 -16.90 -1.54 11.09
N TYR A 444 -16.43 -0.43 11.66
CA TYR A 444 -17.26 0.43 12.49
C TYR A 444 -17.11 1.91 12.11
N SER A 445 -18.12 2.69 12.39
CA SER A 445 -18.08 4.13 12.34
C SER A 445 -18.99 4.75 13.39
N VAL A 446 -18.53 5.85 13.98
CA VAL A 446 -19.23 6.56 15.07
C VAL A 446 -19.51 7.98 14.60
N TYR A 447 -20.75 8.39 14.69
CA TYR A 447 -21.21 9.75 14.36
C TYR A 447 -21.88 10.39 15.55
N SER A 448 -21.73 11.72 15.70
CA SER A 448 -22.64 12.51 16.55
C SER A 448 -24.04 12.49 15.99
N ILE A 449 -25.04 12.81 16.79
CA ILE A 449 -26.43 12.91 16.32
C ILE A 449 -26.62 13.98 15.24
N GLY A 450 -25.72 14.96 15.18
CA GLY A 450 -25.66 15.98 14.13
C GLY A 450 -24.98 15.52 12.82
N GLY A 451 -24.60 14.24 12.71
CA GLY A 451 -23.99 13.66 11.50
C GLY A 451 -22.47 13.86 11.37
N THR A 452 -21.82 14.48 12.37
CA THR A 452 -20.35 14.62 12.35
C THR A 452 -19.70 13.28 12.68
N MET A 453 -18.80 12.82 11.82
CA MET A 453 -18.00 11.62 12.06
C MET A 453 -17.01 11.87 13.20
N ILE A 454 -17.03 11.00 14.20
CA ILE A 454 -16.14 11.03 15.36
C ILE A 454 -14.95 10.09 15.15
N GLU A 455 -15.25 8.86 14.72
CA GLU A 455 -14.23 7.83 14.48
C GLU A 455 -14.74 6.75 13.54
N GLN A 456 -13.84 6.11 12.81
CA GLN A 456 -14.12 4.92 12.00
C GLN A 456 -12.89 4.01 11.94
N GLY A 457 -13.11 2.74 11.65
CA GLY A 457 -12.03 1.76 11.52
C GLY A 457 -12.55 0.34 11.35
N TYR A 458 -11.65 -0.61 11.61
CA TYR A 458 -11.96 -2.04 11.56
C TYR A 458 -11.61 -2.71 12.89
N LEU A 459 -12.53 -3.52 13.39
CA LEU A 459 -12.42 -4.25 14.65
C LEU A 459 -12.05 -5.70 14.38
N THR A 460 -10.96 -6.14 14.97
CA THR A 460 -10.53 -7.55 14.99
C THR A 460 -10.74 -8.21 16.36
N ALA A 461 -11.17 -7.42 17.34
CA ALA A 461 -11.51 -7.82 18.70
C ALA A 461 -12.46 -6.77 19.30
N SER A 462 -12.95 -7.03 20.52
CA SER A 462 -13.70 -6.02 21.29
C SER A 462 -12.89 -4.74 21.45
N HIS A 463 -13.56 -3.61 21.41
CA HIS A 463 -12.93 -2.29 21.35
C HIS A 463 -13.60 -1.29 22.28
N THR A 464 -12.84 -0.32 22.76
CA THR A 464 -13.32 0.74 23.63
C THR A 464 -12.81 2.10 23.13
N LEU A 465 -13.74 3.03 22.97
CA LEU A 465 -13.48 4.40 22.51
C LEU A 465 -13.75 5.40 23.63
N GLN A 466 -12.89 6.41 23.75
CA GLN A 466 -13.15 7.56 24.60
C GLN A 466 -14.00 8.58 23.84
N MET A 467 -15.21 8.85 24.34
CA MET A 467 -16.11 9.76 23.66
C MET A 467 -15.85 11.23 24.05
N PRO A 468 -15.98 12.18 23.10
CA PRO A 468 -15.62 13.58 23.33
C PRO A 468 -16.61 14.32 24.26
N SER A 469 -17.86 13.86 24.35
CA SER A 469 -18.91 14.49 25.18
C SER A 469 -19.95 13.47 25.62
N ARG A 470 -20.77 13.86 26.61
CA ARG A 470 -22.01 13.12 26.95
C ARG A 470 -23.10 13.56 25.98
N ASP A 471 -23.35 12.74 24.96
CA ASP A 471 -24.30 13.02 23.90
C ASP A 471 -24.88 11.71 23.34
N THR A 472 -25.74 11.83 22.35
CA THR A 472 -26.24 10.68 21.61
C THR A 472 -25.38 10.45 20.37
N TYR A 473 -24.95 9.21 20.20
CA TYR A 473 -24.13 8.79 19.07
C TYR A 473 -24.83 7.71 18.24
N ILE A 474 -24.57 7.74 16.94
CA ILE A 474 -24.99 6.70 15.98
C ILE A 474 -23.76 5.89 15.62
N ILE A 475 -23.79 4.61 15.92
CA ILE A 475 -22.68 3.69 15.72
C ILE A 475 -23.08 2.63 14.71
N TYR A 476 -22.30 2.50 13.65
CA TYR A 476 -22.41 1.41 12.71
C TYR A 476 -21.34 0.37 13.04
N VAL A 477 -21.71 -0.91 13.12
CA VAL A 477 -20.78 -2.04 13.29
C VAL A 477 -21.19 -3.12 12.30
N GLY A 478 -20.41 -3.32 11.25
CA GLY A 478 -20.83 -4.12 10.10
C GLY A 478 -22.12 -3.55 9.48
N ASN A 479 -23.16 -4.38 9.43
CA ASN A 479 -24.49 -3.97 8.93
C ASN A 479 -25.46 -3.53 10.03
N ALA A 480 -25.04 -3.55 11.29
CA ALA A 480 -25.87 -3.16 12.43
C ALA A 480 -25.70 -1.68 12.77
N VAL A 481 -26.79 -1.05 13.20
CA VAL A 481 -26.83 0.36 13.62
C VAL A 481 -27.31 0.44 15.06
N TYR A 482 -26.55 1.17 15.88
CA TYR A 482 -26.85 1.38 17.30
C TYR A 482 -27.00 2.86 17.57
N LYS A 483 -27.95 3.23 18.41
CA LYS A 483 -28.11 4.59 18.93
C LYS A 483 -27.82 4.54 20.44
N ILE A 484 -26.75 5.16 20.86
CA ILE A 484 -26.25 5.10 22.23
C ILE A 484 -26.27 6.50 22.83
N LEU A 485 -26.90 6.64 24.00
CA LEU A 485 -26.82 7.81 24.86
C LEU A 485 -25.68 7.60 25.86
N MET A 486 -24.75 8.57 25.90
CA MET A 486 -23.55 8.53 26.73
C MET A 486 -23.73 9.31 28.03
#